data_383342f8ae7a13ccbc1a182993dd1af4
#
_entry.id   383342f8ae7a13ccbc1a182993dd1af4
#
_cell.length_a   1.000
_cell.length_b   1.000
_cell.length_c   1.000
_cell.angle_alpha   90.00
_cell.angle_beta   90.00
_cell.angle_gamma   90.00
#
_symmetry.space_group_name_H-M   'P 1'
#
loop_
_entity.id
_entity.type
_entity.pdbx_description
1 polymer ?
#
loop_
_entity_poly.entity_id
_entity_poly.type
_entity_poly.pdbx_seq_one_letter_code
_entity_poly.pdbx_strand_id
1 'polypeptide(L)'
;MTAHPDYWNAFYDDDARPGWDMARPTPVLAEALTHASAAGLAPGASVVVPGCGFGHDAAGLEAEGFLVTGLDFAPRALQGARARYGDRIIWSSADWFSPALGPWDAIFDHTCFVAMDPERRRDYVEACARHLRPGGLWMAVVFDEVQGRPGPPHAIPLETCRELALPRFEILHLARASASHPRRAGRELLMVARRRQD
;
A
#
# COMPACT_ATOMS: atom_id res chain seq x y z
N MET A 1 -18.95 -2.41 -5.87
CA MET A 1 -18.83 -3.90 -5.85
C MET A 1 -17.40 -4.40 -5.61
N THR A 2 -16.40 -3.56 -5.68
CA THR A 2 -14.99 -3.92 -5.41
C THR A 2 -14.66 -4.10 -3.92
N ALA A 3 -15.60 -3.82 -3.03
CA ALA A 3 -15.41 -3.91 -1.58
C ALA A 3 -15.68 -5.32 -1.00
N HIS A 4 -16.00 -6.33 -1.83
CA HIS A 4 -16.31 -7.68 -1.33
C HIS A 4 -15.10 -8.60 -1.45
N PRO A 5 -14.73 -9.37 -0.39
CA PRO A 5 -13.63 -10.32 -0.42
C PRO A 5 -13.67 -11.30 -1.59
N ASP A 6 -14.86 -11.80 -1.96
CA ASP A 6 -15.00 -12.77 -3.04
C ASP A 6 -14.58 -12.22 -4.40
N TYR A 7 -14.81 -10.92 -4.66
CA TYR A 7 -14.35 -10.28 -5.90
C TYR A 7 -12.83 -10.40 -6.05
N TRP A 8 -12.09 -10.04 -5.00
CA TRP A 8 -10.63 -10.10 -5.05
C TRP A 8 -10.10 -11.53 -4.93
N ASN A 9 -10.77 -12.37 -4.11
CA ASN A 9 -10.35 -13.74 -3.90
C ASN A 9 -10.37 -14.57 -5.21
N ALA A 10 -11.28 -14.25 -6.13
CA ALA A 10 -11.35 -14.91 -7.45
C ALA A 10 -10.10 -14.67 -8.33
N PHE A 11 -9.32 -13.62 -8.08
CA PHE A 11 -8.07 -13.36 -8.81
C PHE A 11 -6.89 -14.19 -8.29
N TYR A 12 -7.04 -14.84 -7.14
CA TYR A 12 -6.01 -15.67 -6.52
C TYR A 12 -6.32 -17.17 -6.64
N ASP A 13 -7.21 -17.54 -7.58
CA ASP A 13 -7.49 -18.93 -7.91
C ASP A 13 -6.30 -19.60 -8.61
N ASP A 14 -6.26 -20.94 -8.50
CA ASP A 14 -5.16 -21.80 -8.89
C ASP A 14 -4.55 -21.44 -10.26
N ASP A 15 -3.22 -21.39 -10.32
CA ASP A 15 -2.35 -21.22 -11.48
C ASP A 15 -2.37 -19.86 -12.20
N ALA A 16 -3.34 -18.99 -11.97
CA ALA A 16 -3.38 -17.68 -12.61
C ALA A 16 -2.79 -16.58 -11.70
N ARG A 17 -1.59 -16.11 -12.04
CA ARG A 17 -1.03 -14.93 -11.38
C ARG A 17 -1.85 -13.69 -11.75
N PRO A 18 -2.37 -12.92 -10.76
CA PRO A 18 -3.08 -11.68 -11.04
C PRO A 18 -2.24 -10.72 -11.89
N GLY A 19 -2.88 -9.97 -12.80
CA GLY A 19 -2.18 -9.09 -13.73
C GLY A 19 -1.32 -8.00 -13.06
N TRP A 20 -1.60 -7.67 -11.81
CA TRP A 20 -0.84 -6.72 -11.00
C TRP A 20 0.34 -7.36 -10.26
N ASP A 21 0.38 -8.67 -10.11
CA ASP A 21 1.47 -9.36 -9.43
C ASP A 21 2.74 -9.37 -10.29
N MET A 22 3.81 -8.80 -9.75
CA MET A 22 5.14 -8.73 -10.38
C MET A 22 6.09 -9.83 -9.88
N ALA A 23 5.64 -10.72 -8.98
CA ALA A 23 6.41 -11.81 -8.36
C ALA A 23 7.67 -11.36 -7.60
N ARG A 24 7.73 -10.11 -7.22
CA ARG A 24 8.84 -9.48 -6.48
C ARG A 24 8.37 -8.16 -5.87
N PRO A 25 9.10 -7.62 -4.88
CA PRO A 25 8.85 -6.27 -4.38
C PRO A 25 8.86 -5.24 -5.51
N THR A 26 8.04 -4.21 -5.40
CA THR A 26 8.07 -3.11 -6.36
C THR A 26 9.43 -2.41 -6.36
N PRO A 27 9.99 -2.05 -7.53
CA PRO A 27 11.22 -1.27 -7.57
C PRO A 27 11.11 0.09 -6.85
N VAL A 28 9.90 0.64 -6.72
CA VAL A 28 9.63 1.90 -6.01
C VAL A 28 9.87 1.78 -4.50
N LEU A 29 9.91 0.57 -3.94
CA LEU A 29 10.13 0.36 -2.50
C LEU A 29 11.43 1.00 -2.01
N ALA A 30 12.54 0.83 -2.73
CA ALA A 30 13.83 1.40 -2.34
C ALA A 30 13.80 2.94 -2.32
N GLU A 31 13.14 3.57 -3.30
CA GLU A 31 12.95 5.02 -3.34
C GLU A 31 12.09 5.50 -2.17
N ALA A 32 10.98 4.80 -1.90
CA ALA A 32 10.09 5.09 -0.78
C ALA A 32 10.83 5.03 0.56
N LEU A 33 11.64 3.99 0.77
CA LEU A 33 12.44 3.83 1.99
C LEU A 33 13.54 4.90 2.11
N THR A 34 14.12 5.36 1.02
CA THR A 34 15.08 6.48 1.05
C THR A 34 14.42 7.74 1.62
N HIS A 35 13.24 8.12 1.13
CA HIS A 35 12.51 9.28 1.63
C HIS A 35 12.00 9.06 3.07
N ALA A 36 11.52 7.86 3.39
CA ALA A 36 11.03 7.54 4.72
C ALA A 36 12.16 7.54 5.76
N SER A 37 13.35 7.03 5.42
CA SER A 37 14.52 7.08 6.29
C SER A 37 14.97 8.51 6.56
N ALA A 38 14.99 9.38 5.53
CA ALA A 38 15.26 10.81 5.69
C ALA A 38 14.22 11.50 6.59
N ALA A 39 13.00 10.95 6.67
CA ALA A 39 11.94 11.40 7.56
C ALA A 39 11.97 10.75 8.96
N GLY A 40 12.96 9.89 9.26
CA GLY A 40 13.19 9.28 10.56
C GLY A 40 12.66 7.85 10.73
N LEU A 41 12.14 7.20 9.67
CA LEU A 41 11.79 5.77 9.75
C LEU A 41 13.06 4.92 9.75
N ALA A 42 13.17 4.00 10.69
CA ALA A 42 14.34 3.15 10.86
C ALA A 42 13.96 1.66 10.98
N PRO A 43 14.88 0.73 10.69
CA PRO A 43 14.69 -0.69 10.97
C PRO A 43 14.22 -0.94 12.42
N GLY A 44 13.37 -1.93 12.60
CA GLY A 44 12.66 -2.20 13.85
C GLY A 44 11.32 -1.46 13.98
N ALA A 45 11.03 -0.47 13.15
CA ALA A 45 9.72 0.17 13.12
C ALA A 45 8.62 -0.78 12.57
N SER A 46 7.40 -0.59 13.06
CA SER A 46 6.23 -1.37 12.63
C SER A 46 5.64 -0.79 11.34
N VAL A 47 5.51 -1.65 10.31
CA VAL A 47 4.97 -1.25 9.00
C VAL A 47 3.80 -2.15 8.62
N VAL A 48 2.71 -1.56 8.17
CA VAL A 48 1.60 -2.31 7.59
C VAL A 48 1.56 -2.14 6.08
N VAL A 49 1.21 -3.22 5.38
CA VAL A 49 1.02 -3.25 3.93
C VAL A 49 -0.43 -3.61 3.65
N PRO A 50 -1.33 -2.64 3.44
CA PRO A 50 -2.73 -2.91 3.09
C PRO A 50 -2.85 -3.43 1.66
N GLY A 51 -3.75 -4.39 1.43
CA GLY A 51 -3.90 -5.06 0.14
C GLY A 51 -2.62 -5.77 -0.30
N CYS A 52 -1.95 -6.45 0.63
CA CYS A 52 -0.59 -7.00 0.41
C CYS A 52 -0.52 -8.09 -0.66
N GLY A 53 -1.64 -8.65 -1.10
CA GLY A 53 -1.69 -9.73 -2.07
C GLY A 53 -0.81 -10.92 -1.67
N PHE A 54 0.04 -11.37 -2.58
CA PHE A 54 1.00 -12.44 -2.30
C PHE A 54 2.21 -12.02 -1.43
N GLY A 55 2.20 -10.80 -0.85
CA GLY A 55 3.14 -10.39 0.19
C GLY A 55 4.53 -9.99 -0.29
N HIS A 56 4.74 -9.73 -1.57
CA HIS A 56 6.09 -9.42 -2.11
C HIS A 56 6.69 -8.16 -1.48
N ASP A 57 5.92 -7.08 -1.38
CA ASP A 57 6.39 -5.82 -0.79
C ASP A 57 6.57 -5.96 0.74
N ALA A 58 5.69 -6.72 1.38
CA ALA A 58 5.84 -7.04 2.81
C ALA A 58 7.14 -7.80 3.09
N ALA A 59 7.50 -8.76 2.23
CA ALA A 59 8.76 -9.48 2.34
C ALA A 59 9.98 -8.59 2.06
N GLY A 60 9.86 -7.65 1.11
CA GLY A 60 10.90 -6.65 0.87
C GLY A 60 11.15 -5.76 2.09
N LEU A 61 10.10 -5.32 2.77
CA LEU A 61 10.21 -4.54 4.00
C LEU A 61 10.79 -5.36 5.17
N GLU A 62 10.38 -6.63 5.31
CA GLU A 62 10.93 -7.52 6.34
C GLU A 62 12.43 -7.73 6.14
N ALA A 63 12.88 -7.89 4.90
CA ALA A 63 14.31 -8.03 4.57
C ALA A 63 15.13 -6.76 4.90
N GLU A 64 14.50 -5.58 4.90
CA GLU A 64 15.09 -4.32 5.34
C GLU A 64 15.01 -4.11 6.88
N GLY A 65 14.54 -5.11 7.61
CA GLY A 65 14.55 -5.14 9.09
C GLY A 65 13.33 -4.50 9.76
N PHE A 66 12.24 -4.28 9.04
CA PHE A 66 10.98 -3.77 9.61
C PHE A 66 10.13 -4.89 10.24
N LEU A 67 9.31 -4.53 11.22
CA LEU A 67 8.30 -5.41 11.80
C LEU A 67 7.01 -5.29 10.96
N VAL A 68 6.76 -6.27 10.09
CA VAL A 68 5.77 -6.11 9.03
C VAL A 68 4.46 -6.85 9.34
N THR A 69 3.34 -6.18 9.08
CA THR A 69 2.01 -6.76 8.97
C THR A 69 1.52 -6.64 7.52
N GLY A 70 1.34 -7.78 6.85
CA GLY A 70 0.66 -7.84 5.57
C GLY A 70 -0.84 -8.02 5.80
N LEU A 71 -1.65 -7.12 5.26
CA LEU A 71 -3.09 -7.13 5.44
C LEU A 71 -3.79 -7.27 4.09
N ASP A 72 -4.60 -8.31 3.94
CA ASP A 72 -5.45 -8.50 2.76
C ASP A 72 -6.72 -9.23 3.17
N PHE A 73 -7.85 -8.86 2.62
CA PHE A 73 -9.10 -9.53 2.96
C PHE A 73 -9.43 -10.72 2.03
N ALA A 74 -8.59 -11.01 1.03
CA ALA A 74 -8.66 -12.22 0.22
C ALA A 74 -7.89 -13.37 0.91
N PRO A 75 -8.55 -14.40 1.45
CA PRO A 75 -7.88 -15.49 2.18
C PRO A 75 -6.83 -16.22 1.35
N ARG A 76 -7.07 -16.40 0.05
CA ARG A 76 -6.12 -17.07 -0.87
C ARG A 76 -4.84 -16.27 -1.07
N ALA A 77 -4.93 -14.94 -1.11
CA ALA A 77 -3.76 -14.07 -1.15
C ALA A 77 -2.86 -14.32 0.07
N LEU A 78 -3.43 -14.29 1.27
CA LEU A 78 -2.71 -14.51 2.51
C LEU A 78 -2.15 -15.93 2.64
N GLN A 79 -2.89 -16.93 2.19
CA GLN A 79 -2.40 -18.31 2.13
C GLN A 79 -1.16 -18.40 1.24
N GLY A 80 -1.22 -17.80 0.05
CA GLY A 80 -0.09 -17.76 -0.88
C GLY A 80 1.10 -16.95 -0.35
N ALA A 81 0.84 -15.84 0.35
CA ALA A 81 1.87 -15.04 1.00
C ALA A 81 2.60 -15.82 2.10
N ARG A 82 1.84 -16.44 3.00
CA ARG A 82 2.39 -17.28 4.09
C ARG A 82 3.18 -18.46 3.55
N ALA A 83 2.70 -19.13 2.52
CA ALA A 83 3.41 -20.26 1.89
C ALA A 83 4.76 -19.84 1.30
N ARG A 84 4.89 -18.60 0.80
CA ARG A 84 6.14 -18.08 0.20
C ARG A 84 7.12 -17.54 1.23
N TYR A 85 6.63 -16.81 2.24
CA TYR A 85 7.46 -15.97 3.11
C TYR A 85 7.42 -16.37 4.59
N GLY A 86 6.63 -17.41 4.94
CA GLY A 86 6.55 -17.93 6.30
C GLY A 86 5.87 -16.98 7.28
N ASP A 87 6.19 -17.15 8.58
CA ASP A 87 5.51 -16.49 9.68
C ASP A 87 6.32 -15.36 10.35
N ARG A 88 7.43 -14.91 9.76
CA ARG A 88 8.14 -13.71 10.23
C ARG A 88 7.37 -12.41 9.99
N ILE A 89 6.45 -12.46 9.05
CA ILE A 89 5.49 -11.40 8.73
C ILE A 89 4.13 -11.79 9.35
N ILE A 90 3.47 -10.85 9.99
CA ILE A 90 2.10 -11.05 10.50
C ILE A 90 1.14 -10.94 9.31
N TRP A 91 0.44 -12.01 8.98
CA TRP A 91 -0.58 -12.03 7.93
C TRP A 91 -1.97 -11.91 8.56
N SER A 92 -2.72 -10.88 8.18
CA SER A 92 -4.02 -10.55 8.76
C SER A 92 -5.10 -10.36 7.69
N SER A 93 -6.27 -10.97 7.91
CA SER A 93 -7.46 -10.81 7.05
C SER A 93 -8.41 -9.70 7.52
N ALA A 94 -7.95 -8.81 8.39
CA ALA A 94 -8.80 -7.74 8.92
C ALA A 94 -9.21 -6.74 7.83
N ASP A 95 -10.40 -6.17 7.98
CA ASP A 95 -10.86 -5.06 7.14
C ASP A 95 -10.06 -3.80 7.43
N TRP A 96 -9.51 -3.18 6.39
CA TRP A 96 -8.76 -1.92 6.50
C TRP A 96 -9.54 -0.79 7.16
N PHE A 97 -10.85 -0.78 7.03
CA PHE A 97 -11.69 0.25 7.64
C PHE A 97 -12.02 0.00 9.12
N SER A 98 -11.64 -1.15 9.67
CA SER A 98 -11.86 -1.47 11.09
C SER A 98 -11.11 -0.46 12.00
N PRO A 99 -11.79 0.12 12.99
CA PRO A 99 -11.14 1.05 13.93
C PRO A 99 -10.20 0.37 14.92
N ALA A 100 -10.20 -0.96 14.98
CA ALA A 100 -9.39 -1.74 15.93
C ALA A 100 -7.96 -2.02 15.42
N LEU A 101 -7.59 -1.49 14.23
CA LEU A 101 -6.27 -1.69 13.65
C LEU A 101 -5.25 -0.67 14.15
N GLY A 102 -3.97 -1.08 14.16
CA GLY A 102 -2.85 -0.21 14.48
C GLY A 102 -2.67 0.06 15.99
N PRO A 103 -1.99 1.15 16.38
CA PRO A 103 -1.29 2.05 15.46
C PRO A 103 0.06 1.51 15.00
N TRP A 104 0.46 1.86 13.78
CA TRP A 104 1.77 1.54 13.19
C TRP A 104 2.65 2.79 13.05
N ASP A 105 3.96 2.57 12.88
CA ASP A 105 4.93 3.64 12.59
C ASP A 105 4.84 4.07 11.12
N ALA A 106 4.55 3.13 10.21
CA ALA A 106 4.36 3.44 8.79
C ALA A 106 3.34 2.54 8.10
N ILE A 107 2.80 3.05 7.00
CA ILE A 107 2.01 2.33 5.99
C ILE A 107 2.82 2.32 4.70
N PHE A 108 2.97 1.15 4.07
CA PHE A 108 3.42 1.04 2.69
C PHE A 108 2.26 0.55 1.82
N ASP A 109 1.71 1.44 1.02
CA ASP A 109 0.57 1.21 0.16
C ASP A 109 1.03 1.14 -1.30
N HIS A 110 1.09 -0.05 -1.84
CA HIS A 110 1.38 -0.24 -3.24
C HIS A 110 0.11 -0.71 -3.96
N THR A 111 -0.55 0.24 -4.60
CA THR A 111 -1.75 0.04 -5.42
C THR A 111 -3.03 -0.39 -4.72
N CYS A 112 -3.08 -0.42 -3.38
CA CYS A 112 -4.33 -0.63 -2.64
C CYS A 112 -5.24 0.60 -2.75
N PHE A 113 -4.70 1.80 -2.58
CA PHE A 113 -5.46 3.06 -2.66
C PHE A 113 -6.11 3.26 -4.04
N VAL A 114 -5.42 2.91 -5.13
CA VAL A 114 -5.98 2.99 -6.49
C VAL A 114 -7.01 1.89 -6.79
N ALA A 115 -7.09 0.86 -5.95
CA ALA A 115 -8.11 -0.17 -6.04
C ALA A 115 -9.44 0.24 -5.39
N MET A 116 -9.43 1.30 -4.55
CA MET A 116 -10.63 1.84 -3.92
C MET A 116 -11.52 2.57 -4.90
N ASP A 117 -12.84 2.39 -4.75
CA ASP A 117 -13.82 3.19 -5.46
C ASP A 117 -13.57 4.69 -5.17
N PRO A 118 -13.61 5.57 -6.18
CA PRO A 118 -13.30 6.99 -6.01
C PRO A 118 -14.08 7.68 -4.90
N GLU A 119 -15.33 7.27 -4.67
CA GLU A 119 -16.19 7.80 -3.61
C GLU A 119 -15.69 7.48 -2.20
N ARG A 120 -14.92 6.40 -2.04
CA ARG A 120 -14.38 5.95 -0.75
C ARG A 120 -12.94 6.42 -0.46
N ARG A 121 -12.36 7.20 -1.34
CA ARG A 121 -10.96 7.66 -1.19
C ARG A 121 -10.75 8.47 0.07
N ARG A 122 -11.71 9.32 0.45
CA ARG A 122 -11.63 10.10 1.70
C ARG A 122 -11.65 9.19 2.92
N ASP A 123 -12.54 8.20 2.94
CA ASP A 123 -12.60 7.22 4.02
C ASP A 123 -11.29 6.45 4.16
N TYR A 124 -10.67 6.12 3.01
CA TYR A 124 -9.37 5.43 2.98
C TYR A 124 -8.26 6.29 3.61
N VAL A 125 -8.18 7.57 3.25
CA VAL A 125 -7.20 8.51 3.83
C VAL A 125 -7.42 8.70 5.33
N GLU A 126 -8.68 8.80 5.78
CA GLU A 126 -9.02 8.85 7.20
C GLU A 126 -8.61 7.56 7.94
N ALA A 127 -8.78 6.39 7.30
CA ALA A 127 -8.31 5.13 7.85
C ALA A 127 -6.78 5.10 7.97
N CYS A 128 -6.05 5.54 6.93
CA CYS A 128 -4.60 5.66 6.99
C CYS A 128 -4.14 6.55 8.14
N ALA A 129 -4.78 7.71 8.32
CA ALA A 129 -4.45 8.61 9.42
C ALA A 129 -4.74 7.98 10.78
N ARG A 130 -5.89 7.30 10.93
CA ARG A 130 -6.27 6.63 12.19
C ARG A 130 -5.31 5.51 12.58
N HIS A 131 -4.81 4.75 11.60
CA HIS A 131 -3.97 3.57 11.81
C HIS A 131 -2.49 3.90 12.01
N LEU A 132 -2.07 5.13 11.79
CA LEU A 132 -0.72 5.58 12.08
C LEU A 132 -0.62 6.20 13.47
N ARG A 133 0.55 6.10 14.10
CA ARG A 133 0.90 6.94 15.24
C ARG A 133 0.99 8.41 14.83
N PRO A 134 0.78 9.37 15.72
CA PRO A 134 1.13 10.77 15.43
C PRO A 134 2.58 10.87 14.91
N GLY A 135 2.78 11.55 13.80
CA GLY A 135 4.09 11.62 13.13
C GLY A 135 4.48 10.40 12.29
N GLY A 136 3.67 9.33 12.28
CA GLY A 136 3.88 8.14 11.44
C GLY A 136 3.79 8.46 9.95
N LEU A 137 4.36 7.59 9.12
CA LEU A 137 4.51 7.84 7.68
C LEU A 137 3.54 6.99 6.84
N TRP A 138 2.97 7.61 5.83
CA TRP A 138 2.25 6.94 4.77
C TRP A 138 3.05 7.05 3.47
N MET A 139 3.56 5.93 2.98
CA MET A 139 4.21 5.76 1.69
C MET A 139 3.20 5.15 0.74
N ALA A 140 2.77 5.89 -0.29
CA ALA A 140 1.78 5.42 -1.25
C ALA A 140 2.34 5.45 -2.67
N VAL A 141 2.21 4.32 -3.37
CA VAL A 141 2.49 4.20 -4.81
C VAL A 141 1.16 4.11 -5.54
N VAL A 142 0.83 5.15 -6.30
CA VAL A 142 -0.44 5.28 -7.00
C VAL A 142 -0.22 5.46 -8.50
N PHE A 143 -1.23 5.15 -9.30
CA PHE A 143 -1.24 5.48 -10.73
C PHE A 143 -1.86 6.85 -10.94
N ASP A 144 -1.17 7.77 -11.60
CA ASP A 144 -1.73 9.05 -12.03
C ASP A 144 -2.51 8.93 -13.35
N GLU A 145 -2.20 7.90 -14.11
CA GLU A 145 -2.88 7.55 -15.34
C GLU A 145 -3.13 6.04 -15.42
N VAL A 146 -4.32 5.66 -15.83
CA VAL A 146 -4.71 4.26 -16.07
C VAL A 146 -5.25 4.14 -17.48
N GLN A 147 -4.71 3.18 -18.23
CA GLN A 147 -5.17 2.86 -19.57
C GLN A 147 -6.10 1.63 -19.54
N GLY A 148 -7.16 1.64 -20.34
CA GLY A 148 -8.01 0.48 -20.54
C GLY A 148 -9.44 0.64 -20.00
N ARG A 149 -9.97 -0.41 -19.34
CA ARG A 149 -11.36 -0.51 -18.94
C ARG A 149 -11.67 0.32 -17.69
N PRO A 150 -12.91 0.81 -17.50
CA PRO A 150 -13.37 1.33 -16.21
C PRO A 150 -13.25 0.26 -15.12
N GLY A 151 -12.86 0.69 -13.92
CA GLY A 151 -12.74 -0.19 -12.77
C GLY A 151 -11.33 -0.16 -12.18
N PRO A 152 -11.06 -0.94 -11.12
CA PRO A 152 -9.74 -0.92 -10.51
C PRO A 152 -8.65 -1.43 -11.49
N PRO A 153 -7.46 -0.77 -11.48
CA PRO A 153 -7.15 0.42 -10.68
C PRO A 153 -7.80 1.70 -11.23
N HIS A 154 -8.12 2.63 -10.32
CA HIS A 154 -8.62 3.97 -10.67
C HIS A 154 -7.49 4.99 -10.56
N ALA A 155 -7.23 5.78 -11.60
CA ALA A 155 -6.19 6.79 -11.56
C ALA A 155 -6.43 7.82 -10.44
N ILE A 156 -5.34 8.26 -9.80
CA ILE A 156 -5.30 9.34 -8.83
C ILE A 156 -4.26 10.36 -9.32
N PRO A 157 -4.68 11.37 -10.10
CA PRO A 157 -3.79 12.41 -10.57
C PRO A 157 -3.04 13.09 -9.41
N LEU A 158 -1.86 13.63 -9.68
CA LEU A 158 -0.97 14.21 -8.67
C LEU A 158 -1.69 15.22 -7.77
N GLU A 159 -2.42 16.16 -8.35
CA GLU A 159 -3.14 17.18 -7.56
C GLU A 159 -4.27 16.58 -6.73
N THR A 160 -5.00 15.58 -7.26
CA THR A 160 -6.02 14.85 -6.50
C THR A 160 -5.38 14.10 -5.33
N CYS A 161 -4.22 13.47 -5.54
CA CYS A 161 -3.48 12.78 -4.47
C CYS A 161 -3.09 13.77 -3.36
N ARG A 162 -2.58 14.95 -3.76
CA ARG A 162 -2.24 16.07 -2.86
C ARG A 162 -3.45 16.54 -2.05
N GLU A 163 -4.55 16.87 -2.72
CA GLU A 163 -5.77 17.37 -2.09
C GLU A 163 -6.36 16.39 -1.08
N LEU A 164 -6.33 15.10 -1.39
CA LEU A 164 -6.83 14.05 -0.50
C LEU A 164 -5.97 13.90 0.76
N ALA A 165 -4.64 14.00 0.63
CA ALA A 165 -3.71 13.79 1.74
C ALA A 165 -3.61 15.00 2.68
N LEU A 166 -3.59 16.23 2.16
CA LEU A 166 -3.32 17.46 2.91
C LEU A 166 -4.12 17.66 4.20
N PRO A 167 -5.42 17.27 4.31
CA PRO A 167 -6.17 17.47 5.55
C PRO A 167 -5.59 16.74 6.76
N ARG A 168 -4.95 15.57 6.54
CA ARG A 168 -4.42 14.71 7.61
C ARG A 168 -2.91 14.57 7.61
N PHE A 169 -2.26 14.94 6.52
CA PHE A 169 -0.85 14.66 6.31
C PHE A 169 -0.07 15.91 5.89
N GLU A 170 1.19 15.96 6.31
CA GLU A 170 2.23 16.80 5.73
C GLU A 170 2.89 16.02 4.60
N ILE A 171 2.85 16.51 3.37
CA ILE A 171 3.48 15.85 2.23
C ILE A 171 4.98 16.17 2.23
N LEU A 172 5.80 15.15 2.40
CA LEU A 172 7.25 15.24 2.40
C LEU A 172 7.83 15.03 1.00
N HIS A 173 7.18 14.16 0.22
CA HIS A 173 7.52 13.87 -1.17
C HIS A 173 6.24 13.52 -1.94
N LEU A 174 6.11 14.04 -3.14
CA LEU A 174 5.07 13.65 -4.09
C LEU A 174 5.55 13.94 -5.50
N ALA A 175 6.00 12.92 -6.19
CA ALA A 175 6.52 13.02 -7.55
C ALA A 175 6.35 11.71 -8.31
N ARG A 176 6.64 11.74 -9.60
CA ARG A 176 6.75 10.53 -10.42
C ARG A 176 7.88 9.66 -9.88
N ALA A 177 7.58 8.37 -9.66
CA ALA A 177 8.58 7.42 -9.21
C ALA A 177 9.71 7.28 -10.24
N SER A 178 10.95 7.32 -9.77
CA SER A 178 12.15 7.20 -10.61
C SER A 178 12.42 5.75 -11.01
N ALA A 179 12.00 4.79 -10.18
CA ALA A 179 12.16 3.37 -10.40
C ALA A 179 10.81 2.67 -10.40
N SER A 180 10.33 2.26 -11.56
CA SER A 180 9.07 1.51 -11.72
C SER A 180 9.31 0.21 -12.47
N HIS A 181 8.44 -0.76 -12.26
CA HIS A 181 8.43 -1.94 -13.14
C HIS A 181 8.16 -1.50 -14.59
N PRO A 182 8.84 -2.07 -15.62
CA PRO A 182 8.71 -1.64 -17.01
C PRO A 182 7.26 -1.53 -17.51
N ARG A 183 6.36 -2.42 -17.06
CA ARG A 183 4.93 -2.37 -17.41
C ARG A 183 4.17 -1.20 -16.76
N ARG A 184 4.77 -0.47 -15.80
CA ARG A 184 4.17 0.63 -15.03
C ARG A 184 4.94 1.94 -15.16
N ALA A 185 6.12 1.88 -15.77
CA ALA A 185 7.02 3.02 -15.91
C ALA A 185 6.31 4.23 -16.51
N GLY A 186 6.58 5.40 -15.92
CA GLY A 186 6.01 6.66 -16.33
C GLY A 186 4.57 6.91 -15.86
N ARG A 187 3.95 6.01 -15.07
CA ARG A 187 2.57 6.13 -14.58
C ARG A 187 2.42 6.02 -13.06
N GLU A 188 3.49 5.71 -12.36
CA GLU A 188 3.48 5.61 -10.90
C GLU A 188 3.93 6.94 -10.27
N LEU A 189 3.18 7.42 -9.31
CA LEU A 189 3.58 8.48 -8.38
C LEU A 189 3.96 7.83 -7.06
N LEU A 190 5.02 8.32 -6.44
CA LEU A 190 5.35 8.04 -5.06
C LEU A 190 4.97 9.23 -4.20
N MET A 191 4.16 9.01 -3.19
CA MET A 191 3.90 9.93 -2.10
C MET A 191 4.53 9.40 -0.81
N VAL A 192 5.26 10.25 -0.09
CA VAL A 192 5.64 10.03 1.30
C VAL A 192 5.10 11.19 2.11
N ALA A 193 4.23 10.87 3.06
CA ALA A 193 3.52 11.87 3.83
C ALA A 193 3.52 11.51 5.33
N ARG A 194 3.65 12.52 6.18
CA ARG A 194 3.67 12.38 7.64
C ARG A 194 2.30 12.69 8.22
N ARG A 195 1.76 11.82 9.06
CA ARG A 195 0.56 12.12 9.84
C ARG A 195 0.79 13.35 10.72
N ARG A 196 -0.14 14.34 10.63
CA ARG A 196 -0.11 15.52 11.50
C ARG A 196 -0.30 15.12 12.95
N GLN A 197 0.28 15.91 13.84
CA GLN A 197 0.05 15.78 15.30
C GLN A 197 -1.17 16.65 15.62
N ASP A 198 -2.33 16.03 15.65
CA ASP A 198 -3.57 16.69 16.10
C ASP A 198 -3.74 16.45 17.61
#